data_68475f53d7a1be6e12f425187db65551
#
_entry.id   68475f53d7a1be6e12f425187db65551
#
_cell.length_a   1.000
_cell.length_b   1.000
_cell.length_c   1.000
_cell.angle_alpha   90.00
_cell.angle_beta   90.00
_cell.angle_gamma   90.00
#
_symmetry.space_group_name_H-M   'P 1'
#
loop_
_entity.id
_entity.type
_entity.pdbx_description
1 polymer ?
#
loop_
_entity_poly.entity_id
_entity_poly.type
_entity_poly.pdbx_seq_one_letter_code
_entity_poly.pdbx_strand_id
1 'polypeptide(L)'
;MQRNIFLLVALVLAVAFVLPAKPAGAFTPWGAIYDAARDERSVGDITADKKISTEIKAALVDRDGKLGLAVKVYCYLGRVTLLGQLADEKFKDFALATAKKVSGVKGVSTHWVAPGTADTTAADLEIAAKIRTALVADKDLSATQIEQEVFGGKVFLIGMVRSRKDADKAAAHARRVKGVSGVTSLLIPSKK
;
A
#
# COMPACT_ATOMS: atom_id res chain seq x y z
N MET A 1 -32.08 11.13 -52.49
CA MET A 1 -31.07 10.29 -51.78
C MET A 1 -30.37 10.96 -50.60
N GLN A 2 -30.55 12.26 -50.31
CA GLN A 2 -29.87 12.95 -49.20
C GLN A 2 -30.58 12.90 -47.84
N ARG A 3 -31.85 12.51 -47.78
CA ARG A 3 -32.67 12.55 -46.56
C ARG A 3 -32.44 11.37 -45.61
N ASN A 4 -31.86 10.26 -46.09
CA ASN A 4 -31.60 9.06 -45.29
C ASN A 4 -30.21 9.05 -44.66
N ILE A 5 -29.29 9.90 -45.12
CA ILE A 5 -27.93 10.00 -44.57
C ILE A 5 -27.94 10.77 -43.25
N PHE A 6 -28.81 11.80 -43.15
CA PHE A 6 -28.95 12.55 -41.90
C PHE A 6 -29.60 11.77 -40.76
N LEU A 7 -30.49 10.84 -41.06
CA LEU A 7 -31.12 9.95 -40.07
C LEU A 7 -30.13 8.89 -39.54
N LEU A 8 -29.24 8.38 -40.39
CA LEU A 8 -28.20 7.42 -39.99
C LEU A 8 -27.10 8.06 -39.14
N VAL A 9 -26.69 9.30 -39.43
CA VAL A 9 -25.71 10.02 -38.63
C VAL A 9 -26.26 10.42 -37.27
N ALA A 10 -27.56 10.78 -37.19
CA ALA A 10 -28.20 11.07 -35.90
C ALA A 10 -28.37 9.82 -35.03
N LEU A 11 -28.55 8.62 -35.61
CA LEU A 11 -28.66 7.38 -34.86
C LEU A 11 -27.31 6.89 -34.31
N VAL A 12 -26.21 7.12 -35.03
CA VAL A 12 -24.86 6.74 -34.61
C VAL A 12 -24.36 7.63 -33.47
N LEU A 13 -24.77 8.91 -33.44
CA LEU A 13 -24.43 9.84 -32.34
C LEU A 13 -25.23 9.59 -31.05
N ALA A 14 -26.38 8.96 -31.11
CA ALA A 14 -27.21 8.64 -29.95
C ALA A 14 -26.75 7.38 -29.20
N VAL A 15 -25.97 6.49 -29.83
CA VAL A 15 -25.45 5.24 -29.20
C VAL A 15 -24.13 5.47 -28.45
N ALA A 16 -23.44 6.59 -28.70
CA ALA A 16 -22.15 6.88 -28.06
C ALA A 16 -22.25 7.43 -26.62
N PHE A 17 -23.44 7.53 -26.03
CA PHE A 17 -23.62 8.19 -24.72
C PHE A 17 -24.17 7.30 -23.61
N VAL A 18 -24.05 5.98 -23.74
CA VAL A 18 -24.34 5.05 -22.63
C VAL A 18 -23.13 4.16 -22.37
N LEU A 19 -21.96 4.80 -22.16
CA LEU A 19 -20.94 4.15 -21.35
C LEU A 19 -21.35 4.38 -19.89
N PRO A 20 -21.47 3.32 -19.06
CA PRO A 20 -21.62 3.53 -17.64
C PRO A 20 -20.37 4.31 -17.19
N ALA A 21 -20.56 5.55 -16.77
CA ALA A 21 -19.54 6.28 -16.06
C ALA A 21 -19.11 5.36 -14.91
N LYS A 22 -17.89 4.81 -14.97
CA LYS A 22 -17.27 4.24 -13.77
C LYS A 22 -17.45 5.30 -12.71
N PRO A 23 -18.01 4.98 -11.53
CA PRO A 23 -18.00 5.93 -10.46
C PRO A 23 -16.53 6.29 -10.27
N ALA A 24 -16.15 7.52 -10.63
CA ALA A 24 -14.93 8.11 -10.16
C ALA A 24 -15.04 7.92 -8.65
N GLY A 25 -14.19 7.05 -8.09
CA GLY A 25 -14.17 6.83 -6.65
C GLY A 25 -14.12 8.21 -6.05
N ALA A 26 -15.22 8.64 -5.48
CA ALA A 26 -15.32 9.96 -4.89
C ALA A 26 -14.20 10.02 -3.86
N PHE A 27 -13.13 10.74 -4.21
CA PHE A 27 -12.17 11.21 -3.23
C PHE A 27 -13.00 12.13 -2.31
N THR A 28 -13.58 11.50 -1.29
CA THR A 28 -14.30 12.24 -0.27
C THR A 28 -13.22 12.79 0.67
N PRO A 29 -13.06 14.12 0.74
CA PRO A 29 -12.13 14.75 1.70
C PRO A 29 -12.38 14.26 3.14
N TRP A 30 -13.61 13.88 3.43
CA TRP A 30 -14.04 13.34 4.72
C TRP A 30 -13.39 12.01 5.09
N GLY A 31 -13.12 11.11 4.14
CA GLY A 31 -12.38 9.87 4.41
C GLY A 31 -10.95 10.14 4.88
N ALA A 32 -10.25 11.03 4.19
CA ALA A 32 -8.90 11.44 4.57
C ALA A 32 -8.86 12.17 5.94
N ILE A 33 -9.89 13.00 6.24
CA ILE A 33 -10.01 13.66 7.53
C ILE A 33 -10.32 12.65 8.64
N TYR A 34 -11.18 11.66 8.38
CA TYR A 34 -11.54 10.63 9.34
C TYR A 34 -10.35 9.71 9.65
N ASP A 35 -9.56 9.36 8.64
CA ASP A 35 -8.35 8.56 8.79
C ASP A 35 -7.26 9.33 9.54
N ALA A 36 -7.07 10.62 9.23
CA ALA A 36 -6.15 11.49 9.94
C ALA A 36 -6.55 11.71 11.42
N ALA A 37 -7.85 11.78 11.72
CA ALA A 37 -8.34 11.93 13.09
C ALA A 37 -8.12 10.67 13.96
N ARG A 38 -7.90 9.51 13.34
CA ARG A 38 -7.58 8.24 14.02
C ARG A 38 -6.09 7.91 14.01
N ASP A 39 -5.29 8.63 13.22
CA ASP A 39 -3.86 8.45 13.19
C ASP A 39 -3.25 8.98 14.51
N GLU A 40 -2.39 8.19 15.10
CA GLU A 40 -1.68 8.54 16.34
C GLU A 40 -0.58 9.59 16.11
N ARG A 41 -0.34 9.97 14.83
CA ARG A 41 0.63 10.99 14.43
C ARG A 41 -0.01 12.36 14.31
N SER A 42 0.79 13.41 14.50
CA SER A 42 0.36 14.76 14.12
C SER A 42 0.22 14.91 12.61
N VAL A 43 -0.59 15.86 12.14
CA VAL A 43 -0.71 16.20 10.70
C VAL A 43 0.66 16.56 10.11
N GLY A 44 1.52 17.22 10.91
CA GLY A 44 2.89 17.56 10.51
C GLY A 44 3.75 16.32 10.27
N ASP A 45 3.67 15.33 11.17
CA ASP A 45 4.40 14.08 11.01
C ASP A 45 3.93 13.30 9.77
N ILE A 46 2.61 13.20 9.56
CA ILE A 46 2.04 12.53 8.37
C ILE A 46 2.54 13.19 7.10
N THR A 47 2.56 14.52 7.05
CA THR A 47 3.02 15.29 5.88
C THR A 47 4.51 15.06 5.63
N ALA A 48 5.33 15.12 6.69
CA ALA A 48 6.77 14.86 6.60
C ALA A 48 7.07 13.43 6.14
N ASP A 49 6.40 12.43 6.72
CA ASP A 49 6.52 11.02 6.33
C ASP A 49 6.12 10.78 4.87
N LYS A 50 5.04 11.43 4.42
CA LYS A 50 4.57 11.34 3.04
C LYS A 50 5.58 11.94 2.06
N LYS A 51 6.18 13.10 2.41
CA LYS A 51 7.24 13.72 1.60
C LYS A 51 8.43 12.79 1.47
N ILE A 52 8.93 12.24 2.59
CA ILE A 52 10.05 11.30 2.61
C ILE A 52 9.77 10.08 1.71
N SER A 53 8.63 9.42 1.93
CA SER A 53 8.29 8.21 1.16
C SER A 53 8.12 8.49 -0.33
N THR A 54 7.56 9.64 -0.70
CA THR A 54 7.38 10.05 -2.11
C THR A 54 8.72 10.35 -2.76
N GLU A 55 9.63 11.07 -2.08
CA GLU A 55 10.95 11.40 -2.60
C GLU A 55 11.80 10.14 -2.84
N ILE A 56 11.81 9.21 -1.87
CA ILE A 56 12.47 7.92 -2.04
C ILE A 56 11.87 7.17 -3.24
N LYS A 57 10.55 7.05 -3.29
CA LYS A 57 9.86 6.30 -4.36
C LYS A 57 10.16 6.89 -5.74
N ALA A 58 10.14 8.20 -5.87
CA ALA A 58 10.47 8.89 -7.13
C ALA A 58 11.90 8.57 -7.59
N ALA A 59 12.88 8.65 -6.70
CA ALA A 59 14.28 8.35 -7.02
C ALA A 59 14.49 6.86 -7.41
N LEU A 60 13.75 5.93 -6.79
CA LEU A 60 13.81 4.52 -7.17
C LEU A 60 13.22 4.26 -8.56
N VAL A 61 12.10 4.89 -8.88
CA VAL A 61 11.44 4.76 -10.18
C VAL A 61 12.24 5.44 -11.28
N ASP A 62 12.86 6.58 -10.99
CA ASP A 62 13.76 7.29 -11.92
C ASP A 62 14.99 6.44 -12.28
N ARG A 63 15.54 5.71 -11.30
CA ARG A 63 16.68 4.82 -11.51
C ARG A 63 16.34 3.60 -12.37
N ASP A 64 15.20 2.96 -12.09
CA ASP A 64 14.65 1.84 -12.85
C ASP A 64 13.14 1.76 -12.60
N GLY A 65 12.35 2.02 -13.63
CA GLY A 65 10.90 2.07 -13.53
C GLY A 65 10.29 0.76 -13.01
N LYS A 66 10.76 -0.40 -13.49
CA LYS A 66 10.22 -1.70 -13.09
C LYS A 66 10.62 -2.08 -11.66
N LEU A 67 11.90 -2.02 -11.35
CA LEU A 67 12.41 -2.36 -10.02
C LEU A 67 11.93 -1.34 -8.99
N GLY A 68 11.92 -0.05 -9.33
CA GLY A 68 11.44 1.01 -8.47
C GLY A 68 9.96 0.85 -8.11
N LEU A 69 9.11 0.42 -9.05
CA LEU A 69 7.71 0.12 -8.78
C LEU A 69 7.52 -1.11 -7.88
N ALA A 70 8.41 -2.10 -8.00
CA ALA A 70 8.36 -3.30 -7.17
C ALA A 70 8.71 -3.05 -5.70
N VAL A 71 9.45 -1.97 -5.38
CA VAL A 71 9.75 -1.58 -4.00
C VAL A 71 8.60 -0.81 -3.38
N LYS A 72 8.08 -1.30 -2.27
CA LYS A 72 7.15 -0.58 -1.40
C LYS A 72 7.94 0.27 -0.41
N VAL A 73 7.54 1.52 -0.24
CA VAL A 73 8.21 2.49 0.63
C VAL A 73 7.20 3.02 1.64
N TYR A 74 7.43 2.73 2.90
CA TYR A 74 6.63 3.22 4.01
C TYR A 74 7.49 4.10 4.91
N CYS A 75 6.90 5.17 5.43
CA CYS A 75 7.57 6.04 6.40
C CYS A 75 6.61 6.33 7.56
N TYR A 76 7.09 6.13 8.78
CA TYR A 76 6.37 6.43 10.00
C TYR A 76 7.31 7.09 11.00
N LEU A 77 7.04 8.36 11.35
CA LEU A 77 7.85 9.18 12.26
C LEU A 77 9.33 9.28 11.82
N GLY A 78 9.57 9.36 10.49
CA GLY A 78 10.89 9.39 9.88
C GLY A 78 11.60 8.03 9.80
N ARG A 79 10.95 6.95 10.23
CA ARG A 79 11.47 5.58 10.07
C ARG A 79 10.96 4.99 8.77
N VAL A 80 11.89 4.71 7.87
CA VAL A 80 11.57 4.17 6.54
C VAL A 80 11.63 2.65 6.57
N THR A 81 10.65 2.02 5.98
CA THR A 81 10.64 0.59 5.68
C THR A 81 10.58 0.40 4.17
N LEU A 82 11.59 -0.25 3.62
CA LEU A 82 11.63 -0.71 2.23
C LEU A 82 11.31 -2.20 2.20
N LEU A 83 10.33 -2.59 1.40
CA LEU A 83 10.03 -3.99 1.22
C LEU A 83 9.61 -4.29 -0.23
N GLY A 84 9.82 -5.52 -0.66
CA GLY A 84 9.47 -5.93 -2.01
C GLY A 84 10.06 -7.29 -2.37
N GLN A 85 9.61 -7.80 -3.49
CA GLN A 85 10.11 -9.05 -4.04
C GLN A 85 11.15 -8.72 -5.10
N LEU A 86 12.44 -8.85 -4.74
CA LEU A 86 13.57 -8.43 -5.57
C LEU A 86 14.71 -9.45 -5.52
N ALA A 87 15.33 -9.71 -6.69
CA ALA A 87 16.55 -10.50 -6.80
C ALA A 87 17.80 -9.64 -6.99
N ASP A 88 17.66 -8.41 -7.54
CA ASP A 88 18.78 -7.53 -7.88
C ASP A 88 19.40 -6.90 -6.63
N GLU A 89 20.55 -7.42 -6.21
CA GLU A 89 21.28 -6.93 -5.03
C GLU A 89 21.78 -5.49 -5.21
N LYS A 90 22.22 -5.13 -6.44
CA LYS A 90 22.68 -3.76 -6.71
C LYS A 90 21.55 -2.74 -6.54
N PHE A 91 20.33 -3.14 -6.95
CA PHE A 91 19.18 -2.27 -6.77
C PHE A 91 18.74 -2.20 -5.31
N LYS A 92 18.85 -3.29 -4.54
CA LYS A 92 18.59 -3.28 -3.09
C LYS A 92 19.54 -2.33 -2.36
N ASP A 93 20.84 -2.39 -2.69
CA ASP A 93 21.85 -1.49 -2.13
C ASP A 93 21.60 -0.03 -2.51
N PHE A 94 21.26 0.22 -3.79
CA PHE A 94 20.86 1.54 -4.25
C PHE A 94 19.65 2.07 -3.50
N ALA A 95 18.60 1.26 -3.32
CA ALA A 95 17.39 1.64 -2.61
C ALA A 95 17.69 2.00 -1.14
N LEU A 96 18.50 1.20 -0.45
CA LEU A 96 18.93 1.48 0.91
C LEU A 96 19.74 2.77 1.01
N ALA A 97 20.72 2.96 0.11
CA ALA A 97 21.56 4.14 0.07
C ALA A 97 20.75 5.42 -0.24
N THR A 98 19.79 5.32 -1.16
CA THR A 98 18.88 6.42 -1.51
C THR A 98 18.03 6.81 -0.31
N ALA A 99 17.40 5.86 0.34
CA ALA A 99 16.55 6.13 1.50
C ALA A 99 17.31 6.79 2.65
N LYS A 100 18.55 6.39 2.90
CA LYS A 100 19.40 6.99 3.96
C LYS A 100 19.79 8.45 3.71
N LYS A 101 19.76 8.91 2.45
CA LYS A 101 20.16 10.28 2.08
C LYS A 101 19.03 11.29 2.15
N VAL A 102 17.77 10.83 2.18
CA VAL A 102 16.62 11.74 2.20
C VAL A 102 16.53 12.44 3.54
N SER A 103 16.35 13.76 3.48
CA SER A 103 16.25 14.61 4.67
C SER A 103 15.05 14.21 5.54
N GLY A 104 15.25 14.16 6.86
CA GLY A 104 14.22 13.76 7.82
C GLY A 104 14.16 12.25 8.09
N VAL A 105 14.91 11.43 7.38
CA VAL A 105 15.02 9.98 7.67
C VAL A 105 15.84 9.75 8.91
N LYS A 106 15.23 9.09 9.89
CA LYS A 106 15.84 8.73 11.20
C LYS A 106 16.39 7.31 11.24
N GLY A 107 15.91 6.46 10.30
CA GLY A 107 16.36 5.07 10.21
C GLY A 107 15.70 4.37 9.04
N VAL A 108 16.37 3.35 8.49
CA VAL A 108 15.89 2.56 7.36
C VAL A 108 15.96 1.08 7.72
N SER A 109 14.86 0.38 7.55
CA SER A 109 14.78 -1.08 7.58
C SER A 109 14.43 -1.63 6.20
N THR A 110 14.95 -2.81 5.88
CA THR A 110 14.70 -3.46 4.59
C THR A 110 14.17 -4.87 4.80
N HIS A 111 13.18 -5.26 4.02
CA HIS A 111 12.58 -6.58 4.05
C HIS A 111 12.41 -7.09 2.62
N TRP A 112 13.44 -7.80 2.14
CA TRP A 112 13.46 -8.33 0.78
C TRP A 112 12.99 -9.78 0.76
N VAL A 113 12.09 -10.08 -0.15
CA VAL A 113 11.63 -11.44 -0.43
C VAL A 113 12.25 -11.88 -1.75
N ALA A 114 12.84 -13.05 -1.78
CA ALA A 114 13.34 -13.61 -3.03
C ALA A 114 12.16 -13.93 -3.96
N PRO A 115 12.24 -13.57 -5.25
CA PRO A 115 11.23 -13.99 -6.22
C PRO A 115 11.09 -15.50 -6.26
N GLY A 116 9.85 -15.97 -6.22
CA GLY A 116 9.54 -17.38 -6.48
C GLY A 116 9.52 -17.67 -7.99
N THR A 117 9.42 -18.96 -8.34
CA THR A 117 9.28 -19.41 -9.73
C THR A 117 7.83 -19.33 -10.24
N ALA A 118 6.86 -19.31 -9.34
CA ALA A 118 5.42 -19.22 -9.65
C ALA A 118 4.90 -17.80 -9.48
N ASP A 119 3.94 -17.41 -10.33
CA ASP A 119 3.16 -16.20 -10.13
C ASP A 119 2.14 -16.41 -9.02
N THR A 120 2.33 -15.73 -7.90
CA THR A 120 1.46 -15.79 -6.72
C THR A 120 0.53 -14.58 -6.60
N THR A 121 0.55 -13.68 -7.56
CA THR A 121 -0.14 -12.37 -7.48
C THR A 121 -1.61 -12.50 -7.12
N ALA A 122 -2.36 -13.38 -7.79
CA ALA A 122 -3.78 -13.56 -7.52
C ALA A 122 -4.04 -14.15 -6.13
N ALA A 123 -3.23 -15.15 -5.70
CA ALA A 123 -3.33 -15.75 -4.38
C ALA A 123 -2.96 -14.75 -3.27
N ASP A 124 -1.92 -13.96 -3.48
CA ASP A 124 -1.48 -12.94 -2.53
C ASP A 124 -2.53 -11.83 -2.36
N LEU A 125 -3.21 -11.42 -3.45
CA LEU A 125 -4.33 -10.47 -3.39
C LEU A 125 -5.51 -11.04 -2.60
N GLU A 126 -5.85 -12.33 -2.80
CA GLU A 126 -6.91 -12.99 -2.04
C GLU A 126 -6.57 -13.05 -0.55
N ILE A 127 -5.34 -13.41 -0.20
CA ILE A 127 -4.84 -13.41 1.18
C ILE A 127 -4.94 -12.01 1.78
N ALA A 128 -4.47 -10.98 1.07
CA ALA A 128 -4.52 -9.58 1.52
C ALA A 128 -5.96 -9.13 1.79
N ALA A 129 -6.91 -9.45 0.89
CA ALA A 129 -8.32 -9.12 1.06
C ALA A 129 -8.93 -9.80 2.30
N LYS A 130 -8.63 -11.08 2.54
CA LYS A 130 -9.08 -11.81 3.72
C LYS A 130 -8.50 -11.24 5.02
N ILE A 131 -7.22 -10.87 5.01
CA ILE A 131 -6.59 -10.21 6.15
C ILE A 131 -7.26 -8.87 6.42
N ARG A 132 -7.47 -8.04 5.40
CA ARG A 132 -8.16 -6.74 5.56
C ARG A 132 -9.54 -6.92 6.18
N THR A 133 -10.31 -7.88 5.68
CA THR A 133 -11.64 -8.20 6.23
C THR A 133 -11.56 -8.60 7.71
N ALA A 134 -10.60 -9.46 8.08
CA ALA A 134 -10.43 -9.91 9.46
C ALA A 134 -10.01 -8.76 10.40
N LEU A 135 -9.14 -7.86 9.93
CA LEU A 135 -8.72 -6.70 10.71
C LEU A 135 -9.86 -5.69 10.91
N VAL A 136 -10.64 -5.42 9.85
CA VAL A 136 -11.78 -4.48 9.92
C VAL A 136 -12.93 -5.03 10.78
N ALA A 137 -13.12 -6.35 10.80
CA ALA A 137 -14.14 -6.99 11.64
C ALA A 137 -13.83 -6.87 13.15
N ASP A 138 -12.58 -6.66 13.52
CA ASP A 138 -12.17 -6.45 14.91
C ASP A 138 -12.33 -4.98 15.30
N LYS A 139 -13.41 -4.68 16.04
CA LYS A 139 -13.78 -3.31 16.46
C LYS A 139 -12.75 -2.66 17.40
N ASP A 140 -11.92 -3.46 18.04
CA ASP A 140 -10.87 -2.96 18.94
C ASP A 140 -9.62 -2.53 18.19
N LEU A 141 -9.49 -2.89 16.91
CA LEU A 141 -8.36 -2.48 16.07
C LEU A 141 -8.66 -1.22 15.26
N SER A 142 -7.68 -0.33 15.17
CA SER A 142 -7.69 0.75 14.18
C SER A 142 -7.18 0.22 12.83
N ALA A 143 -7.98 -0.63 12.18
CA ALA A 143 -7.59 -1.35 10.98
C ALA A 143 -7.17 -0.44 9.81
N THR A 144 -7.68 0.79 9.75
CA THR A 144 -7.33 1.81 8.74
C THR A 144 -5.87 2.27 8.83
N GLN A 145 -5.22 2.06 9.99
CA GLN A 145 -3.82 2.41 10.24
C GLN A 145 -2.85 1.25 9.98
N ILE A 146 -3.37 0.10 9.54
CA ILE A 146 -2.59 -1.10 9.29
C ILE A 146 -2.60 -1.39 7.79
N GLU A 147 -1.43 -1.24 7.17
CA GLU A 147 -1.17 -1.69 5.82
C GLU A 147 -0.68 -3.14 5.83
N GLN A 148 -1.06 -3.90 4.81
CA GLN A 148 -0.59 -5.27 4.63
C GLN A 148 -0.02 -5.46 3.23
N GLU A 149 1.15 -6.08 3.16
CA GLU A 149 1.76 -6.54 1.93
C GLU A 149 1.95 -8.06 1.98
N VAL A 150 1.70 -8.72 0.87
CA VAL A 150 1.80 -10.18 0.76
C VAL A 150 2.67 -10.55 -0.42
N PHE A 151 3.65 -11.42 -0.21
CA PHE A 151 4.56 -11.91 -1.24
C PHE A 151 4.77 -13.42 -1.05
N GLY A 152 4.16 -14.23 -1.91
CA GLY A 152 4.24 -15.70 -1.82
C GLY A 152 3.69 -16.22 -0.49
N GLY A 153 2.59 -15.67 -0.01
CA GLY A 153 1.98 -16.02 1.27
C GLY A 153 2.70 -15.46 2.50
N LYS A 154 3.85 -14.78 2.34
CA LYS A 154 4.52 -14.07 3.43
C LYS A 154 3.87 -12.70 3.62
N VAL A 155 3.35 -12.44 4.80
CA VAL A 155 2.61 -11.23 5.15
C VAL A 155 3.50 -10.27 5.95
N PHE A 156 3.47 -9.01 5.57
CA PHE A 156 4.06 -7.91 6.31
C PHE A 156 2.93 -6.97 6.75
N LEU A 157 2.84 -6.70 8.05
CA LEU A 157 1.91 -5.72 8.61
C LEU A 157 2.71 -4.48 8.97
N ILE A 158 2.34 -3.34 8.38
CA ILE A 158 3.06 -2.07 8.51
C ILE A 158 2.09 -1.01 9.01
N GLY A 159 2.55 -0.07 9.82
CA GLY A 159 1.71 1.02 10.29
C GLY A 159 1.93 1.36 11.75
N MET A 160 1.01 2.18 12.28
CA MET A 160 0.99 2.48 13.71
C MET A 160 -0.25 1.90 14.36
N VAL A 161 -0.11 1.47 15.60
CA VAL A 161 -1.19 0.92 16.43
C VAL A 161 -1.12 1.53 17.83
N ARG A 162 -2.23 1.51 18.55
CA ARG A 162 -2.31 2.12 19.90
C ARG A 162 -1.41 1.42 20.91
N SER A 163 -1.25 0.11 20.79
CA SER A 163 -0.52 -0.68 21.79
C SER A 163 0.18 -1.90 21.19
N ARG A 164 1.12 -2.47 21.93
CA ARG A 164 1.73 -3.76 21.61
C ARG A 164 0.69 -4.88 21.48
N LYS A 165 -0.32 -4.86 22.36
CA LYS A 165 -1.44 -5.81 22.32
C LYS A 165 -2.19 -5.75 20.99
N ASP A 166 -2.40 -4.54 20.44
CA ASP A 166 -3.05 -4.37 19.16
C ASP A 166 -2.18 -4.92 18.01
N ALA A 167 -0.86 -4.71 18.06
CA ALA A 167 0.07 -5.29 17.09
C ALA A 167 0.03 -6.83 17.12
N ASP A 168 0.05 -7.44 18.31
CA ASP A 168 -0.01 -8.89 18.47
C ASP A 168 -1.35 -9.46 18.00
N LYS A 169 -2.45 -8.74 18.26
CA LYS A 169 -3.80 -9.08 17.83
C LYS A 169 -3.92 -9.05 16.30
N ALA A 170 -3.42 -7.99 15.65
CA ALA A 170 -3.38 -7.89 14.19
C ALA A 170 -2.58 -9.03 13.56
N ALA A 171 -1.41 -9.34 14.10
CA ALA A 171 -0.59 -10.46 13.65
C ALA A 171 -1.29 -11.82 13.85
N ALA A 172 -2.05 -11.99 14.92
CA ALA A 172 -2.83 -13.21 15.16
C ALA A 172 -3.97 -13.37 14.15
N HIS A 173 -4.66 -12.29 13.76
CA HIS A 173 -5.66 -12.33 12.69
C HIS A 173 -5.02 -12.74 11.36
N ALA A 174 -3.90 -12.14 10.99
CA ALA A 174 -3.22 -12.47 9.74
C ALA A 174 -2.78 -13.94 9.68
N ARG A 175 -2.24 -14.49 10.77
CA ARG A 175 -1.78 -15.91 10.83
C ARG A 175 -2.90 -16.94 10.63
N ARG A 176 -4.16 -16.58 10.93
CA ARG A 176 -5.30 -17.48 10.79
C ARG A 176 -5.84 -17.55 9.36
N VAL A 177 -5.40 -16.68 8.48
CA VAL A 177 -5.87 -16.64 7.10
C VAL A 177 -5.23 -17.79 6.31
N LYS A 178 -6.07 -18.59 5.65
CA LYS A 178 -5.60 -19.71 4.80
C LYS A 178 -4.69 -19.19 3.68
N GLY A 179 -3.55 -19.82 3.49
CA GLY A 179 -2.54 -19.46 2.50
C GLY A 179 -1.40 -18.60 3.08
N VAL A 180 -1.52 -18.10 4.30
CA VAL A 180 -0.43 -17.38 4.97
C VAL A 180 0.64 -18.38 5.41
N SER A 181 1.87 -18.15 4.94
CA SER A 181 3.06 -18.98 5.27
C SER A 181 3.90 -18.38 6.41
N GLY A 182 3.75 -17.07 6.65
CA GLY A 182 4.44 -16.36 7.71
C GLY A 182 3.95 -14.93 7.86
N VAL A 183 4.06 -14.36 9.07
CA VAL A 183 3.66 -12.99 9.36
C VAL A 183 4.81 -12.26 10.06
N THR A 184 5.25 -11.18 9.45
CA THR A 184 6.20 -10.22 10.03
C THR A 184 5.44 -8.96 10.43
N SER A 185 5.40 -8.65 11.73
CA SER A 185 4.79 -7.42 12.22
C SER A 185 5.83 -6.31 12.30
N LEU A 186 5.64 -5.27 11.52
CA LEU A 186 6.42 -4.04 11.51
C LEU A 186 5.59 -2.88 12.09
N LEU A 187 4.54 -3.22 12.84
CA LEU A 187 3.65 -2.28 13.49
C LEU A 187 4.36 -1.56 14.64
N ILE A 188 4.19 -0.26 14.70
CA ILE A 188 4.80 0.63 15.71
C ILE A 188 3.71 0.98 16.74
N PRO A 189 3.84 0.54 18.00
CA PRO A 189 2.93 0.97 19.05
C PRO A 189 3.17 2.46 19.39
N SER A 190 2.10 3.25 19.46
CA SER A 190 2.15 4.68 19.84
C SER A 190 2.33 4.85 21.35
N LYS A 191 1.80 3.90 22.13
CA LYS A 191 1.96 3.85 23.59
C LYS A 191 2.88 2.71 23.98
N LYS A 192 3.80 3.02 24.88
CA LYS A 192 4.68 2.03 25.52
C LYS A 192 3.93 1.19 26.54
#